data_3904c67cb669d8610609900eee9a700b
#
_entry.id   3904c67cb669d8610609900eee9a700b
#
_cell.length_a   1.000
_cell.length_b   1.000
_cell.length_c   1.000
_cell.angle_alpha   90.00
_cell.angle_beta   90.00
_cell.angle_gamma   90.00
#
_symmetry.space_group_name_H-M   'P 1'
#
loop_
_entity.id
_entity.type
_entity.pdbx_description
1 polymer ?
#
loop_
_entity_poly.entity_id
_entity_poly.type
_entity_poly.pdbx_seq_one_letter_code
_entity_poly.pdbx_strand_id
1 'polypeptide(L)'
;LAVVLDRRDAHGRRGCFAGQGANAARWRARVGDDNLDAVRSGTVTAVNLRENLWSNHQLVTIATAASDSALATDIRRRGAEIRAAYERLARDRTTEEMFSRLEQTDLEQQLLDDHGFKIRIQYDYVQVQDTTATAAGREGTFVRYRRVLSDTWRDFFVFTQDGVEQLPSQDALDGITNDLLRQFAQGSIDSSYVQLEKSRAETRDTTEIGGRAAVEQRGFWQTTVVPMGGSYVRYAFVDEAADRLYLYYGMTFAP
;
A
#
# COMPACT_ATOMS: atom_id res chain seq x y z
N LEU A 1 -19.52 24.68 -14.34
CA LEU A 1 -19.84 23.26 -14.17
C LEU A 1 -19.23 22.76 -12.86
N ALA A 2 -19.96 21.96 -12.10
CA ALA A 2 -19.42 21.31 -10.91
C ALA A 2 -19.48 19.81 -11.10
N VAL A 3 -18.38 19.12 -10.91
CA VAL A 3 -18.31 17.67 -10.87
C VAL A 3 -18.01 17.24 -9.44
N VAL A 4 -18.83 16.35 -8.91
CA VAL A 4 -18.58 15.73 -7.60
C VAL A 4 -18.26 14.28 -7.84
N LEU A 5 -17.07 13.88 -7.44
CA LEU A 5 -16.68 12.48 -7.37
C LEU A 5 -16.91 12.02 -5.94
N ASP A 6 -17.86 11.12 -5.76
CA ASP A 6 -18.12 10.44 -4.50
C ASP A 6 -17.79 8.96 -4.66
N ARG A 7 -16.98 8.43 -3.77
CA ARG A 7 -16.75 6.99 -3.68
C ARG A 7 -17.44 6.48 -2.43
N ARG A 8 -18.62 5.93 -2.58
CA ARG A 8 -19.32 5.23 -1.50
C ARG A 8 -18.86 3.79 -1.40
N ASP A 9 -18.74 3.37 -0.17
CA ASP A 9 -18.78 2.08 0.50
C ASP A 9 -18.49 0.75 -0.26
N ALA A 10 -18.49 -0.34 0.50
CA ALA A 10 -18.26 -1.73 0.10
C ALA A 10 -19.15 -2.28 -1.03
N HIS A 11 -20.09 -1.51 -1.57
CA HIS A 11 -21.05 -1.93 -2.61
C HIS A 11 -20.79 -1.32 -4.00
N GLY A 12 -19.65 -0.67 -4.23
CA GLY A 12 -19.12 -0.44 -5.57
C GLY A 12 -19.86 0.58 -6.46
N ARG A 13 -20.73 1.45 -5.95
CA ARG A 13 -21.40 2.46 -6.76
C ARG A 13 -20.57 3.74 -6.85
N ARG A 14 -19.97 3.97 -8.01
CA ARG A 14 -19.35 5.24 -8.39
C ARG A 14 -20.45 6.22 -8.78
N GLY A 15 -20.64 7.29 -8.01
CA GLY A 15 -21.51 8.39 -8.38
C GLY A 15 -20.68 9.55 -8.94
N CYS A 16 -20.78 9.81 -10.23
CA CYS A 16 -20.29 11.04 -10.84
C CYS A 16 -21.50 11.91 -11.14
N PHE A 17 -21.63 13.06 -10.49
CA PHE A 17 -22.74 13.99 -10.75
C PHE A 17 -22.19 15.22 -11.44
N ALA A 18 -22.49 15.37 -12.74
CA ALA A 18 -22.30 16.62 -13.45
C ALA A 18 -23.65 17.34 -13.51
N GLY A 19 -23.73 18.58 -13.04
CA GLY A 19 -25.00 19.31 -13.02
C GLY A 19 -24.88 20.71 -13.60
N GLN A 20 -25.70 20.98 -14.61
CA GLN A 20 -26.05 22.34 -15.03
C GLN A 20 -27.50 22.62 -14.58
N GLY A 21 -27.75 23.79 -14.01
CA GLY A 21 -29.11 24.33 -13.79
C GLY A 21 -29.89 23.83 -12.57
N ALA A 22 -30.57 22.71 -12.65
CA ALA A 22 -31.58 22.29 -11.63
C ALA A 22 -30.99 21.97 -10.23
N ASN A 23 -29.70 21.72 -10.11
CA ASN A 23 -29.01 21.48 -8.83
C ASN A 23 -28.30 22.72 -8.26
N ALA A 24 -28.43 23.89 -8.91
CA ALA A 24 -27.71 25.10 -8.50
C ALA A 24 -28.04 25.53 -7.06
N ALA A 25 -29.25 25.34 -6.59
CA ALA A 25 -29.65 25.66 -5.22
C ALA A 25 -28.96 24.76 -4.18
N ARG A 26 -28.80 23.48 -4.48
CA ARG A 26 -28.04 22.52 -3.63
C ARG A 26 -26.55 22.86 -3.56
N TRP A 27 -26.00 23.39 -4.65
CA TRP A 27 -24.59 23.79 -4.73
C TRP A 27 -24.35 25.11 -4.02
N ARG A 28 -25.27 26.09 -4.15
CA ARG A 28 -25.22 27.37 -3.42
C ARG A 28 -25.11 27.17 -1.92
N ALA A 29 -25.92 26.27 -1.35
CA ALA A 29 -25.92 25.98 0.06
C ALA A 29 -24.60 25.34 0.57
N ARG A 30 -23.75 24.82 -0.33
CA ARG A 30 -22.53 24.09 0.03
C ARG A 30 -21.23 24.80 -0.34
N VAL A 31 -21.26 25.62 -1.37
CA VAL A 31 -20.08 26.36 -1.88
C VAL A 31 -20.08 27.82 -1.40
N GLY A 32 -21.25 28.36 -1.07
CA GLY A 32 -21.46 29.78 -0.74
C GLY A 32 -21.61 30.65 -1.98
N ASP A 33 -22.42 31.70 -1.91
CA ASP A 33 -22.72 32.58 -3.05
C ASP A 33 -21.48 33.33 -3.54
N ASP A 34 -20.65 33.84 -2.63
CA ASP A 34 -19.40 34.56 -2.97
C ASP A 34 -18.42 33.70 -3.77
N ASN A 35 -18.30 32.42 -3.41
CA ASN A 35 -17.46 31.48 -4.13
C ASN A 35 -18.03 31.12 -5.51
N LEU A 36 -19.36 31.06 -5.65
CA LEU A 36 -20.01 30.81 -6.94
C LEU A 36 -19.81 31.96 -7.91
N ASP A 37 -19.87 33.20 -7.45
CA ASP A 37 -19.64 34.37 -8.29
C ASP A 37 -18.17 34.48 -8.72
N ALA A 38 -17.22 34.17 -7.85
CA ALA A 38 -15.82 34.06 -8.18
C ALA A 38 -15.53 32.95 -9.21
N VAL A 39 -16.23 31.81 -9.13
CA VAL A 39 -16.14 30.74 -10.13
C VAL A 39 -16.76 31.16 -11.46
N ARG A 40 -17.92 31.84 -11.45
CA ARG A 40 -18.60 32.31 -12.68
C ARG A 40 -17.79 33.37 -13.43
N SER A 41 -17.16 34.27 -12.69
CA SER A 41 -16.28 35.30 -13.26
C SER A 41 -14.96 34.75 -13.81
N GLY A 42 -14.65 33.47 -13.56
CA GLY A 42 -13.39 32.85 -13.92
C GLY A 42 -12.21 33.26 -13.03
N THR A 43 -12.48 33.99 -11.95
CA THR A 43 -11.44 34.46 -11.02
C THR A 43 -10.90 33.31 -10.16
N VAL A 44 -11.71 32.30 -9.90
CA VAL A 44 -11.35 31.11 -9.11
C VAL A 44 -11.79 29.85 -9.85
N THR A 45 -10.79 28.99 -10.12
CA THR A 45 -11.05 27.58 -10.44
C THR A 45 -10.62 26.77 -9.22
N ALA A 46 -11.51 25.96 -8.68
CA ALA A 46 -11.26 25.26 -7.44
C ALA A 46 -11.50 23.77 -7.57
N VAL A 47 -10.54 22.98 -7.11
CA VAL A 47 -10.72 21.57 -6.80
C VAL A 47 -10.49 21.38 -5.32
N ASN A 48 -11.51 21.01 -4.59
CA ASN A 48 -11.48 20.81 -3.15
C ASN A 48 -11.70 19.36 -2.79
N LEU A 49 -10.85 18.83 -1.92
CA LEU A 49 -11.00 17.52 -1.29
C LEU A 49 -11.61 17.76 0.11
N ARG A 50 -12.71 17.08 0.40
CA ARG A 50 -13.41 17.18 1.68
C ARG A 50 -13.61 15.80 2.26
N GLU A 51 -13.15 15.61 3.50
CA GLU A 51 -13.37 14.39 4.24
C GLU A 51 -14.65 14.49 5.07
N ASN A 52 -15.37 13.37 5.21
CA ASN A 52 -16.52 13.21 6.09
C ASN A 52 -17.67 14.23 5.85
N LEU A 53 -17.87 14.64 4.60
CA LEU A 53 -18.86 15.68 4.28
C LEU A 53 -20.31 15.23 4.51
N TRP A 54 -20.62 13.96 4.25
CA TRP A 54 -21.96 13.39 4.39
C TRP A 54 -22.00 12.08 5.18
N SER A 55 -20.87 11.44 5.34
CA SER A 55 -20.71 10.17 6.03
C SER A 55 -19.29 10.05 6.55
N ASN A 56 -19.08 9.34 7.65
CA ASN A 56 -17.76 9.02 8.15
C ASN A 56 -16.98 8.21 7.12
N HIS A 57 -15.66 8.40 7.09
CA HIS A 57 -14.74 7.73 6.17
C HIS A 57 -15.05 7.98 4.68
N GLN A 58 -15.63 9.13 4.35
CA GLN A 58 -15.94 9.55 2.98
C GLN A 58 -14.95 10.62 2.53
N LEU A 59 -14.43 10.50 1.30
CA LEU A 59 -13.72 11.57 0.60
C LEU A 59 -14.58 12.04 -0.57
N VAL A 60 -14.79 13.34 -0.64
CA VAL A 60 -15.56 14.00 -1.71
C VAL A 60 -14.64 14.99 -2.41
N THR A 61 -14.52 14.88 -3.73
CA THR A 61 -13.86 15.89 -4.56
C THR A 61 -14.90 16.78 -5.19
N ILE A 62 -14.80 18.08 -4.91
CA ILE A 62 -15.65 19.11 -5.52
C ILE A 62 -14.76 19.92 -6.46
N ALA A 63 -15.02 19.84 -7.76
CA ALA A 63 -14.31 20.60 -8.77
C ALA A 63 -15.27 21.59 -9.44
N THR A 64 -14.87 22.86 -9.50
CA THR A 64 -15.68 23.96 -10.06
C THR A 64 -14.84 24.81 -11.00
N ALA A 65 -15.41 25.22 -12.14
CA ALA A 65 -14.78 26.13 -13.09
C ALA A 65 -15.83 26.89 -13.91
N ALA A 66 -15.42 28.00 -14.53
CA ALA A 66 -16.28 28.82 -15.40
C ALA A 66 -16.66 28.11 -16.72
N SER A 67 -15.83 27.18 -17.18
CA SER A 67 -16.05 26.40 -18.41
C SER A 67 -15.63 24.93 -18.26
N ASP A 68 -16.13 24.08 -19.16
CA ASP A 68 -15.80 22.65 -19.21
C ASP A 68 -14.32 22.43 -19.49
N SER A 69 -13.73 23.24 -20.36
CA SER A 69 -12.30 23.16 -20.68
C SER A 69 -11.40 23.52 -19.50
N ALA A 70 -11.73 24.57 -18.76
CA ALA A 70 -11.03 24.96 -17.54
C ALA A 70 -11.15 23.88 -16.47
N LEU A 71 -12.35 23.31 -16.28
CA LEU A 71 -12.59 22.22 -15.35
C LEU A 71 -11.74 20.99 -15.69
N ALA A 72 -11.77 20.57 -16.95
CA ALA A 72 -11.00 19.43 -17.43
C ALA A 72 -9.48 19.64 -17.25
N THR A 73 -8.99 20.86 -17.47
CA THR A 73 -7.59 21.22 -17.28
C THR A 73 -7.18 21.10 -15.82
N ASP A 74 -8.00 21.63 -14.90
CA ASP A 74 -7.70 21.58 -13.47
C ASP A 74 -7.76 20.15 -12.90
N ILE A 75 -8.75 19.34 -13.32
CA ILE A 75 -8.83 17.94 -12.91
C ILE A 75 -7.60 17.17 -13.41
N ARG A 76 -7.13 17.40 -14.64
CA ARG A 76 -5.92 16.74 -15.14
C ARG A 76 -4.68 17.18 -14.37
N ARG A 77 -4.55 18.48 -14.11
CA ARG A 77 -3.41 19.04 -13.35
C ARG A 77 -3.30 18.45 -11.95
N ARG A 78 -4.43 18.27 -11.27
CA ARG A 78 -4.48 17.75 -9.89
C ARG A 78 -4.81 16.26 -9.81
N GLY A 79 -4.87 15.57 -10.94
CA GLY A 79 -5.28 14.16 -11.01
C GLY A 79 -4.44 13.22 -10.14
N ALA A 80 -3.13 13.46 -10.07
CA ALA A 80 -2.24 12.67 -9.22
C ALA A 80 -2.55 12.87 -7.72
N GLU A 81 -2.75 14.11 -7.28
CA GLU A 81 -3.12 14.45 -5.90
C GLU A 81 -4.48 13.85 -5.51
N ILE A 82 -5.48 13.99 -6.38
CA ILE A 82 -6.81 13.41 -6.17
C ILE A 82 -6.70 11.89 -6.04
N ARG A 83 -5.98 11.23 -6.94
CA ARG A 83 -5.75 9.78 -6.90
C ARG A 83 -5.08 9.35 -5.61
N ALA A 84 -3.98 10.01 -5.23
CA ALA A 84 -3.25 9.70 -4.00
C ALA A 84 -4.13 9.81 -2.75
N ALA A 85 -5.00 10.83 -2.67
CA ALA A 85 -5.93 10.99 -1.56
C ALA A 85 -6.97 9.86 -1.48
N TYR A 86 -7.53 9.44 -2.63
CA TYR A 86 -8.46 8.29 -2.66
C TYR A 86 -7.77 6.96 -2.36
N GLU A 87 -6.54 6.77 -2.84
CA GLU A 87 -5.76 5.56 -2.55
C GLU A 87 -5.39 5.47 -1.07
N ARG A 88 -5.01 6.60 -0.45
CA ARG A 88 -4.77 6.67 1.00
C ARG A 88 -6.01 6.27 1.78
N LEU A 89 -7.15 6.90 1.52
CA LEU A 89 -8.41 6.57 2.19
C LEU A 89 -8.80 5.10 1.99
N ALA A 90 -8.58 4.55 0.80
CA ALA A 90 -8.85 3.14 0.53
C ALA A 90 -7.95 2.21 1.35
N ARG A 91 -6.66 2.55 1.48
CA ARG A 91 -5.72 1.81 2.35
C ARG A 91 -6.13 1.89 3.82
N ASP A 92 -6.44 3.09 4.32
CA ASP A 92 -6.83 3.30 5.72
C ASP A 92 -8.06 2.46 6.08
N ARG A 93 -9.11 2.49 5.25
CA ARG A 93 -10.31 1.65 5.43
C ARG A 93 -10.01 0.16 5.39
N THR A 94 -9.19 -0.28 4.44
CA THR A 94 -8.80 -1.68 4.35
C THR A 94 -8.03 -2.10 5.60
N THR A 95 -7.13 -1.25 6.08
CA THR A 95 -6.38 -1.49 7.31
C THR A 95 -7.30 -1.57 8.53
N GLU A 96 -8.23 -0.62 8.68
CA GLU A 96 -9.23 -0.66 9.76
C GLU A 96 -10.07 -1.95 9.71
N GLU A 97 -10.57 -2.32 8.53
CA GLU A 97 -11.36 -3.54 8.35
C GLU A 97 -10.54 -4.79 8.67
N MET A 98 -9.29 -4.85 8.20
CA MET A 98 -8.38 -5.97 8.43
C MET A 98 -8.12 -6.23 9.91
N PHE A 99 -8.00 -5.18 10.70
CA PHE A 99 -7.66 -5.26 12.13
C PHE A 99 -8.85 -5.01 13.07
N SER A 100 -10.05 -4.78 12.55
CA SER A 100 -11.28 -4.65 13.35
C SER A 100 -11.70 -5.95 14.04
N ARG A 101 -11.19 -7.09 13.57
CA ARG A 101 -11.49 -8.42 14.10
C ARG A 101 -10.19 -9.06 14.58
N LEU A 102 -10.05 -9.24 15.89
CA LEU A 102 -9.03 -10.07 16.52
C LEU A 102 -7.61 -9.91 15.93
N GLU A 103 -6.96 -8.82 16.27
CA GLU A 103 -5.53 -8.61 16.04
C GLU A 103 -4.72 -9.49 17.00
N GLN A 104 -3.59 -10.03 16.57
CA GLN A 104 -2.74 -10.90 17.41
C GLN A 104 -1.74 -10.07 18.24
N THR A 105 -2.27 -9.26 19.14
CA THR A 105 -1.48 -8.30 19.95
C THR A 105 -0.41 -8.97 20.81
N ASP A 106 -0.66 -10.18 21.31
CA ASP A 106 0.33 -10.93 22.11
C ASP A 106 1.53 -11.35 21.28
N LEU A 107 1.27 -11.83 20.04
CA LEU A 107 2.32 -12.20 19.09
C LEU A 107 3.12 -10.98 18.63
N GLU A 108 2.44 -9.85 18.42
CA GLU A 108 3.09 -8.58 18.10
C GLU A 108 4.00 -8.07 19.24
N GLN A 109 3.57 -8.27 20.49
CA GLN A 109 4.38 -7.93 21.65
C GLN A 109 5.58 -8.86 21.79
N GLN A 110 5.39 -10.17 21.55
CA GLN A 110 6.46 -11.14 21.54
C GLN A 110 7.53 -10.77 20.49
N LEU A 111 7.14 -10.37 19.28
CA LEU A 111 8.09 -9.90 18.25
C LEU A 111 8.90 -8.69 18.72
N LEU A 112 8.27 -7.77 19.44
CA LEU A 112 8.97 -6.61 19.99
C LEU A 112 9.98 -7.02 21.06
N ASP A 113 9.59 -7.92 21.95
CA ASP A 113 10.42 -8.37 23.07
C ASP A 113 11.61 -9.25 22.57
N ASP A 114 11.37 -10.14 21.61
CA ASP A 114 12.39 -11.09 21.13
C ASP A 114 13.29 -10.49 20.04
N HIS A 115 12.77 -9.62 19.17
CA HIS A 115 13.45 -9.16 17.97
C HIS A 115 13.59 -7.63 17.84
N GLY A 116 12.96 -6.86 18.74
CA GLY A 116 13.05 -5.39 18.76
C GLY A 116 12.26 -4.68 17.68
N PHE A 117 11.29 -5.34 17.04
CA PHE A 117 10.38 -4.71 16.10
C PHE A 117 8.94 -5.17 16.30
N LYS A 118 7.99 -4.35 15.86
CA LYS A 118 6.56 -4.64 15.92
C LYS A 118 5.93 -4.52 14.53
N ILE A 119 5.09 -5.50 14.17
CA ILE A 119 4.26 -5.49 12.97
C ILE A 119 2.86 -5.97 13.33
N ARG A 120 1.82 -5.32 12.80
CA ARG A 120 0.44 -5.73 13.04
C ARG A 120 0.11 -7.02 12.32
N ILE A 121 -0.45 -8.01 13.04
CA ILE A 121 -0.72 -9.35 12.54
C ILE A 121 -2.21 -9.66 12.65
N GLN A 122 -2.85 -9.96 11.52
CA GLN A 122 -4.25 -10.41 11.49
C GLN A 122 -4.40 -11.77 12.18
N TYR A 123 -5.60 -12.00 12.74
CA TYR A 123 -5.93 -13.15 13.58
C TYR A 123 -5.69 -14.53 12.95
N ASP A 124 -5.70 -14.64 11.63
CA ASP A 124 -5.62 -15.89 10.89
C ASP A 124 -4.25 -16.14 10.22
N TYR A 125 -3.24 -15.34 10.55
CA TYR A 125 -1.86 -15.65 10.23
C TYR A 125 -1.25 -16.57 11.28
N VAL A 126 -0.45 -17.52 10.82
CA VAL A 126 0.29 -18.46 11.66
C VAL A 126 1.77 -18.23 11.47
N GLN A 127 2.52 -18.16 12.55
CA GLN A 127 3.98 -18.15 12.51
C GLN A 127 4.48 -19.52 12.02
N VAL A 128 5.21 -19.53 10.92
CA VAL A 128 5.73 -20.75 10.32
C VAL A 128 7.23 -20.90 10.49
N GLN A 129 7.93 -19.79 10.73
CA GLN A 129 9.37 -19.77 10.99
C GLN A 129 9.74 -18.59 11.88
N ASP A 130 10.69 -18.83 12.77
CA ASP A 130 11.40 -17.85 13.57
C ASP A 130 12.81 -18.42 13.79
N THR A 131 13.80 -17.85 13.13
CA THR A 131 15.15 -18.41 13.08
C THR A 131 16.19 -17.40 12.62
N THR A 132 17.44 -17.77 12.70
CA THR A 132 18.53 -17.05 12.03
C THR A 132 18.63 -17.50 10.58
N ALA A 133 18.87 -16.56 9.67
CA ALA A 133 19.07 -16.81 8.25
C ALA A 133 20.34 -16.11 7.74
N THR A 134 21.00 -16.69 6.75
CA THR A 134 22.14 -16.07 6.07
C THR A 134 21.70 -15.55 4.70
N ALA A 135 21.86 -14.25 4.46
CA ALA A 135 21.61 -13.64 3.17
C ALA A 135 22.75 -12.66 2.82
N ALA A 136 23.19 -12.66 1.56
CA ALA A 136 24.35 -11.90 1.10
C ALA A 136 25.62 -12.16 1.96
N GLY A 137 25.79 -13.38 2.46
CA GLY A 137 26.94 -13.79 3.28
C GLY A 137 26.92 -13.28 4.73
N ARG A 138 25.83 -12.72 5.23
CA ARG A 138 25.67 -12.20 6.60
C ARG A 138 24.47 -12.81 7.28
N GLU A 139 24.59 -13.06 8.57
CA GLU A 139 23.49 -13.55 9.40
C GLU A 139 22.51 -12.43 9.74
N GLY A 140 21.24 -12.81 9.94
CA GLY A 140 20.17 -11.94 10.41
C GLY A 140 19.01 -12.75 10.97
N THR A 141 18.08 -12.07 11.61
CA THR A 141 16.84 -12.68 12.11
C THR A 141 15.82 -12.80 11.00
N PHE A 142 15.18 -13.94 10.89
CA PHE A 142 14.16 -14.24 9.89
C PHE A 142 12.88 -14.77 10.55
N VAL A 143 11.79 -14.04 10.41
CA VAL A 143 10.48 -14.42 10.95
C VAL A 143 9.47 -14.45 9.81
N ARG A 144 8.71 -15.55 9.67
CA ARG A 144 7.76 -15.74 8.57
C ARG A 144 6.39 -16.16 9.08
N TYR A 145 5.38 -15.58 8.47
CA TYR A 145 3.98 -15.85 8.74
C TYR A 145 3.25 -16.27 7.47
N ARG A 146 2.26 -17.15 7.64
CA ARG A 146 1.41 -17.67 6.55
C ARG A 146 -0.05 -17.59 6.90
N ARG A 147 -0.86 -17.21 5.95
CA ARG A 147 -2.31 -17.29 5.95
C ARG A 147 -2.77 -18.15 4.79
N VAL A 148 -3.52 -19.22 5.11
CA VAL A 148 -4.08 -20.14 4.10
C VAL A 148 -5.58 -19.88 3.99
N LEU A 149 -6.03 -19.58 2.78
CA LEU A 149 -7.44 -19.44 2.40
C LEU A 149 -7.82 -20.58 1.45
N SER A 150 -9.11 -20.75 1.13
CA SER A 150 -9.59 -21.85 0.27
C SER A 150 -8.89 -21.89 -1.09
N ASP A 151 -8.70 -20.73 -1.71
CA ASP A 151 -8.20 -20.62 -3.09
C ASP A 151 -6.89 -19.85 -3.21
N THR A 152 -6.41 -19.28 -2.11
CA THR A 152 -5.20 -18.48 -2.09
C THR A 152 -4.42 -18.70 -0.82
N TRP A 153 -3.12 -18.42 -0.86
CA TRP A 153 -2.36 -18.24 0.37
C TRP A 153 -1.53 -16.96 0.29
N ARG A 154 -1.25 -16.41 1.45
CA ARG A 154 -0.44 -15.21 1.62
C ARG A 154 0.66 -15.50 2.60
N ASP A 155 1.86 -15.19 2.21
CA ASP A 155 3.03 -15.26 3.08
C ASP A 155 3.60 -13.86 3.24
N PHE A 156 4.12 -13.58 4.41
CA PHE A 156 5.06 -12.50 4.57
C PHE A 156 6.20 -12.94 5.50
N PHE A 157 7.34 -12.32 5.32
CA PHE A 157 8.45 -12.40 6.26
C PHE A 157 9.04 -11.04 6.56
N VAL A 158 9.66 -10.94 7.72
CA VAL A 158 10.55 -9.86 8.10
C VAL A 158 11.95 -10.44 8.26
N PHE A 159 12.92 -9.82 7.64
CA PHE A 159 14.33 -10.12 7.82
C PHE A 159 15.01 -8.87 8.37
N THR A 160 15.82 -9.03 9.42
CA THR A 160 16.64 -7.95 9.96
C THR A 160 18.09 -8.33 9.94
N GLN A 161 18.97 -7.37 9.67
CA GLN A 161 20.40 -7.58 9.61
C GLN A 161 21.14 -6.42 10.29
N ASP A 162 21.94 -6.72 11.30
CA ASP A 162 22.72 -5.73 12.05
C ASP A 162 23.98 -5.29 11.30
N GLY A 163 24.50 -4.12 11.66
CA GLY A 163 25.70 -3.54 11.07
C GLY A 163 25.51 -3.08 9.63
N VAL A 164 24.31 -2.59 9.31
CA VAL A 164 23.99 -2.01 8.00
C VAL A 164 23.66 -0.53 8.21
N GLU A 165 24.62 0.33 7.88
CA GLU A 165 24.51 1.78 8.06
C GLU A 165 23.74 2.48 6.93
N GLN A 166 23.72 1.89 5.74
CA GLN A 166 23.09 2.47 4.55
C GLN A 166 22.22 1.45 3.83
N LEU A 167 21.12 1.94 3.26
CA LEU A 167 20.23 1.09 2.49
C LEU A 167 20.97 0.46 1.30
N PRO A 168 21.00 -0.88 1.19
CA PRO A 168 21.67 -1.57 0.09
C PRO A 168 21.08 -1.18 -1.28
N SER A 169 21.88 -1.33 -2.33
CA SER A 169 21.40 -1.14 -3.70
C SER A 169 20.26 -2.12 -4.01
N GLN A 170 19.51 -1.81 -5.06
CA GLN A 170 18.41 -2.67 -5.49
C GLN A 170 18.86 -4.11 -5.77
N ASP A 171 19.95 -4.27 -6.50
CA ASP A 171 20.48 -5.60 -6.84
C ASP A 171 20.90 -6.38 -5.59
N ALA A 172 21.46 -5.67 -4.59
CA ALA A 172 21.79 -6.27 -3.31
C ALA A 172 20.53 -6.70 -2.52
N LEU A 173 19.48 -5.85 -2.49
CA LEU A 173 18.19 -6.19 -1.88
C LEU A 173 17.50 -7.36 -2.60
N ASP A 174 17.62 -7.45 -3.93
CA ASP A 174 17.11 -8.56 -4.72
C ASP A 174 17.88 -9.86 -4.42
N GLY A 175 19.21 -9.76 -4.27
CA GLY A 175 20.05 -10.87 -3.85
C GLY A 175 19.66 -11.39 -2.46
N ILE A 176 19.55 -10.52 -1.46
CA ILE A 176 19.08 -10.85 -0.10
C ILE A 176 17.71 -11.55 -0.17
N THR A 177 16.77 -10.98 -0.93
CA THR A 177 15.43 -11.55 -1.06
C THR A 177 15.47 -12.95 -1.66
N ASN A 178 16.21 -13.15 -2.76
CA ASN A 178 16.31 -14.45 -3.41
C ASN A 178 17.03 -15.49 -2.54
N ASP A 179 18.03 -15.10 -1.75
CA ASP A 179 18.71 -16.00 -0.80
C ASP A 179 17.71 -16.51 0.25
N LEU A 180 16.87 -15.62 0.81
CA LEU A 180 15.84 -15.98 1.78
C LEU A 180 14.74 -16.83 1.16
N LEU A 181 14.25 -16.47 -0.04
CA LEU A 181 13.25 -17.25 -0.75
C LEU A 181 13.73 -18.67 -1.06
N ARG A 182 14.99 -18.83 -1.48
CA ARG A 182 15.61 -20.14 -1.73
C ARG A 182 15.67 -21.01 -0.48
N GLN A 183 15.96 -20.42 0.67
CA GLN A 183 16.09 -21.15 1.93
C GLN A 183 14.72 -21.55 2.49
N PHE A 184 13.72 -20.68 2.41
CA PHE A 184 12.49 -20.80 3.19
C PHE A 184 11.21 -20.91 2.38
N ALA A 185 11.22 -20.61 1.07
CA ALA A 185 10.05 -20.69 0.20
C ALA A 185 10.25 -21.76 -0.89
N GLN A 186 10.25 -23.03 -0.47
CA GLN A 186 10.40 -24.16 -1.37
C GLN A 186 9.09 -24.43 -2.14
N GLY A 187 9.23 -24.88 -3.38
CA GLY A 187 8.13 -25.32 -4.22
C GLY A 187 7.64 -26.72 -3.87
N SER A 188 6.63 -27.18 -4.58
CA SER A 188 5.99 -28.50 -4.36
C SER A 188 6.81 -29.70 -4.81
N ILE A 189 7.89 -29.51 -5.54
CA ILE A 189 8.82 -30.54 -5.98
C ILE A 189 10.22 -30.26 -5.47
N ASP A 190 11.00 -31.32 -5.27
CA ASP A 190 12.40 -31.24 -4.85
C ASP A 190 13.21 -30.32 -5.78
N SER A 191 14.05 -29.50 -5.20
CA SER A 191 14.89 -28.50 -5.88
C SER A 191 14.13 -27.30 -6.48
N SER A 192 12.80 -27.21 -6.35
CA SER A 192 12.02 -26.04 -6.70
C SER A 192 11.96 -25.05 -5.54
N TYR A 193 12.16 -23.78 -5.82
CA TYR A 193 12.04 -22.69 -4.85
C TYR A 193 11.47 -21.43 -5.51
N VAL A 194 10.99 -20.52 -4.70
CA VAL A 194 10.49 -19.21 -5.13
C VAL A 194 11.66 -18.26 -5.40
N GLN A 195 11.56 -17.48 -6.46
CA GLN A 195 12.49 -16.41 -6.80
C GLN A 195 11.75 -15.20 -7.37
N LEU A 196 12.41 -14.05 -7.37
CA LEU A 196 11.87 -12.84 -8.02
C LEU A 196 11.83 -13.05 -9.54
N GLU A 197 10.69 -12.71 -10.15
CA GLU A 197 10.49 -12.73 -11.60
C GLU A 197 10.95 -11.39 -12.19
N LYS A 198 12.02 -11.41 -13.00
CA LYS A 198 12.67 -10.21 -13.52
C LYS A 198 12.30 -9.85 -14.96
N SER A 199 11.58 -10.74 -15.66
CA SER A 199 11.17 -10.47 -17.04
C SER A 199 9.97 -9.51 -17.14
N ARG A 200 9.25 -9.31 -16.04
CA ARG A 200 8.10 -8.41 -15.93
C ARG A 200 8.50 -7.08 -15.29
N ALA A 201 7.77 -6.02 -15.66
CA ALA A 201 7.99 -4.69 -15.10
C ALA A 201 7.72 -4.68 -13.59
N GLU A 202 8.66 -4.11 -12.85
CA GLU A 202 8.55 -3.81 -11.43
C GLU A 202 8.25 -2.32 -11.24
N THR A 203 7.53 -1.99 -10.17
CA THR A 203 7.38 -0.60 -9.72
C THR A 203 8.19 -0.37 -8.47
N ARG A 204 8.72 0.85 -8.34
CA ARG A 204 9.52 1.25 -7.20
C ARG A 204 9.15 2.67 -6.80
N ASP A 205 8.88 2.86 -5.52
CA ASP A 205 8.53 4.14 -4.93
C ASP A 205 9.27 4.33 -3.60
N THR A 206 9.42 5.58 -3.20
CA THR A 206 9.86 5.93 -1.85
C THR A 206 8.63 6.11 -0.96
N THR A 207 8.68 5.56 0.24
CA THR A 207 7.62 5.64 1.25
C THR A 207 8.22 5.89 2.63
N GLU A 208 7.38 5.91 3.65
CA GLU A 208 7.80 6.05 5.05
C GLU A 208 7.23 4.90 5.87
N ILE A 209 8.05 4.30 6.72
CA ILE A 209 7.68 3.25 7.68
C ILE A 209 8.21 3.63 9.05
N GLY A 210 7.30 3.84 10.01
CA GLY A 210 7.68 4.18 11.38
C GLY A 210 8.53 5.47 11.50
N GLY A 211 8.28 6.47 10.65
CA GLY A 211 9.04 7.71 10.60
C GLY A 211 10.39 7.62 9.85
N ARG A 212 10.68 6.48 9.19
CA ARG A 212 11.92 6.25 8.45
C ARG A 212 11.67 6.20 6.96
N ALA A 213 12.56 6.80 6.17
CA ALA A 213 12.50 6.68 4.70
C ALA A 213 12.71 5.20 4.30
N ALA A 214 11.79 4.69 3.49
CA ALA A 214 11.78 3.31 3.02
C ALA A 214 11.62 3.24 1.51
N VAL A 215 12.11 2.18 0.90
CA VAL A 215 11.85 1.85 -0.50
C VAL A 215 10.76 0.79 -0.55
N GLU A 216 9.69 1.07 -1.30
CA GLU A 216 8.66 0.11 -1.67
C GLU A 216 8.99 -0.44 -3.06
N GLN A 217 8.90 -1.75 -3.24
CA GLN A 217 8.97 -2.41 -4.54
C GLN A 217 7.83 -3.38 -4.70
N ARG A 218 7.21 -3.37 -5.87
CA ARG A 218 6.16 -4.32 -6.26
C ARG A 218 6.55 -5.01 -7.55
N GLY A 219 6.32 -6.31 -7.61
CA GLY A 219 6.66 -7.12 -8.77
C GLY A 219 6.00 -8.49 -8.70
N PHE A 220 6.61 -9.42 -9.39
CA PHE A 220 6.13 -10.80 -9.47
C PHE A 220 7.21 -11.77 -8.99
N TRP A 221 6.76 -12.87 -8.43
CA TRP A 221 7.60 -14.00 -8.08
C TRP A 221 7.20 -15.22 -8.92
N GLN A 222 8.12 -16.14 -9.08
CA GLN A 222 7.89 -17.42 -9.76
C GLN A 222 8.66 -18.54 -9.05
N THR A 223 8.26 -19.78 -9.30
CA THR A 223 9.03 -20.96 -8.92
C THR A 223 10.00 -21.35 -10.02
N THR A 224 11.12 -21.99 -9.64
CA THR A 224 12.20 -22.33 -10.59
C THR A 224 11.87 -23.48 -11.53
N VAL A 225 10.99 -24.40 -11.16
CA VAL A 225 10.73 -25.65 -11.90
C VAL A 225 9.27 -25.74 -12.36
N VAL A 226 8.33 -25.65 -11.45
CA VAL A 226 6.89 -25.68 -11.80
C VAL A 226 6.44 -24.26 -12.09
N PRO A 227 5.69 -23.99 -13.16
CA PRO A 227 5.24 -22.64 -13.49
C PRO A 227 4.15 -22.18 -12.51
N MET A 228 4.56 -21.77 -11.31
CA MET A 228 3.72 -21.09 -10.32
C MET A 228 4.29 -19.70 -10.11
N GLY A 229 3.41 -18.74 -9.81
CA GLY A 229 3.83 -17.37 -9.56
C GLY A 229 2.73 -16.54 -8.90
N GLY A 230 3.06 -15.32 -8.58
CA GLY A 230 2.13 -14.38 -7.98
C GLY A 230 2.75 -13.00 -7.83
N SER A 231 2.03 -12.09 -7.20
CA SER A 231 2.52 -10.75 -6.91
C SER A 231 3.25 -10.71 -5.56
N TYR A 232 4.19 -9.76 -5.44
CA TYR A 232 4.82 -9.42 -4.17
C TYR A 232 4.87 -7.92 -3.94
N VAL A 233 5.03 -7.56 -2.69
CA VAL A 233 5.47 -6.24 -2.24
C VAL A 233 6.64 -6.42 -1.28
N ARG A 234 7.67 -5.60 -1.44
CA ARG A 234 8.82 -5.54 -0.55
C ARG A 234 9.00 -4.11 -0.05
N TYR A 235 9.27 -3.99 1.24
CA TYR A 235 9.72 -2.75 1.86
C TYR A 235 11.11 -2.97 2.44
N ALA A 236 12.00 -1.99 2.27
CA ALA A 236 13.32 -2.01 2.88
C ALA A 236 13.66 -0.62 3.41
N PHE A 237 14.20 -0.58 4.63
CA PHE A 237 14.72 0.63 5.26
C PHE A 237 15.84 0.28 6.25
N VAL A 238 16.64 1.28 6.60
CA VAL A 238 17.66 1.15 7.66
C VAL A 238 17.23 1.99 8.85
N ASP A 239 17.32 1.40 10.03
CA ASP A 239 17.27 2.13 11.28
C ASP A 239 18.71 2.59 11.60
N GLU A 240 18.99 3.86 11.29
CA GLU A 240 20.32 4.46 11.49
C GLU A 240 20.74 4.49 12.97
N ALA A 241 19.77 4.52 13.91
CA ALA A 241 20.08 4.51 15.33
C ALA A 241 20.54 3.14 15.83
N ALA A 242 20.18 2.07 15.13
CA ALA A 242 20.54 0.70 15.46
C ALA A 242 21.49 0.06 14.45
N ASP A 243 21.90 0.77 13.40
CA ASP A 243 22.67 0.25 12.26
C ASP A 243 22.06 -1.06 11.71
N ARG A 244 20.72 -1.08 11.58
CA ARG A 244 19.97 -2.30 11.27
C ARG A 244 19.14 -2.15 10.02
N LEU A 245 19.33 -3.05 9.06
CA LEU A 245 18.43 -3.23 7.92
C LEU A 245 17.16 -3.96 8.35
N TYR A 246 16.02 -3.45 7.90
CA TYR A 246 14.74 -4.14 7.93
C TYR A 246 14.28 -4.39 6.50
N LEU A 247 13.93 -5.64 6.20
CA LEU A 247 13.36 -6.05 4.93
C LEU A 247 12.05 -6.81 5.20
N TYR A 248 10.94 -6.21 4.83
CA TYR A 248 9.64 -6.87 4.78
C TYR A 248 9.37 -7.36 3.36
N TYR A 249 8.88 -8.59 3.22
CA TYR A 249 8.47 -9.16 1.94
C TYR A 249 7.13 -9.86 2.12
N GLY A 250 6.13 -9.42 1.37
CA GLY A 250 4.81 -10.05 1.34
C GLY A 250 4.49 -10.57 -0.05
N MET A 251 4.00 -11.80 -0.13
CA MET A 251 3.63 -12.42 -1.40
C MET A 251 2.26 -13.09 -1.34
N THR A 252 1.61 -13.15 -2.48
CA THR A 252 0.30 -13.81 -2.63
C THR A 252 0.39 -14.82 -3.77
N PHE A 253 -0.10 -16.02 -3.51
CA PHE A 253 -0.42 -17.01 -4.52
C PHE A 253 -1.94 -17.03 -4.70
N ALA A 254 -2.39 -16.86 -5.94
CA ALA A 254 -3.77 -17.05 -6.38
C ALA A 254 -3.72 -17.74 -7.74
N PRO A 255 -4.24 -18.96 -7.87
CA PRO A 255 -4.26 -19.71 -9.12
C PRO A 255 -5.18 -19.06 -10.17
#